data_4144259ebffb605c96a2327ebfd970f9
#
_entry.id   4144259ebffb605c96a2327ebfd970f9
#
_cell.length_a   1.000
_cell.length_b   1.000
_cell.length_c   1.000
_cell.angle_alpha   90.00
_cell.angle_beta   90.00
_cell.angle_gamma   90.00
#
_symmetry.space_group_name_H-M   'P 1'
#
loop_
_entity.id
_entity.type
_entity.pdbx_description
1 polymer ?
#
loop_
_entity_poly.entity_id
_entity_poly.type
_entity_poly.pdbx_seq_one_letter_code
_entity_poly.pdbx_strand_id
1 'polypeptide(L)'
;MKNKLYTAIGLMSGTSMDGVDVSLIRSDGSYEFINVLDEYFEYNESLHQQLIEFRNLILSINDLKLYSAKLNELEREITIFHSKIVNEMSLKYQDEI
;
A
#
# COMPACT_ATOMS: atom_id res chain seq x y z
N MET A 1 -22.17 16.38 22.55
CA MET A 1 -22.07 16.52 21.09
C MET A 1 -21.41 15.27 20.51
N LYS A 2 -22.04 14.67 19.54
CA LYS A 2 -21.45 13.48 18.89
C LYS A 2 -20.38 13.91 17.90
N ASN A 3 -19.23 13.31 18.00
CA ASN A 3 -18.16 13.52 17.03
C ASN A 3 -18.53 12.87 15.71
N LYS A 4 -18.19 13.53 14.62
CA LYS A 4 -18.39 12.97 13.30
C LYS A 4 -17.36 11.86 13.06
N LEU A 5 -17.82 10.71 12.57
CA LEU A 5 -16.95 9.61 12.18
C LEU A 5 -16.57 9.71 10.71
N TYR A 6 -15.31 9.53 10.44
CA TYR A 6 -14.76 9.50 9.09
C TYR A 6 -14.32 8.09 8.76
N THR A 7 -14.55 7.69 7.53
CA THR A 7 -14.05 6.40 7.03
C THR A 7 -12.79 6.64 6.23
N ALA A 8 -11.77 5.86 6.51
CA ALA A 8 -10.48 5.99 5.85
C ALA A 8 -9.94 4.64 5.42
N ILE A 9 -9.16 4.64 4.35
CA ILE A 9 -8.44 3.47 3.86
C ILE A 9 -6.97 3.64 4.19
N GLY A 10 -6.41 2.68 4.93
CA GLY A 10 -4.98 2.64 5.22
C GLY A 10 -4.31 1.54 4.43
N LEU A 11 -3.15 1.85 3.87
CA LEU A 11 -2.37 0.91 3.07
C LEU A 11 -1.00 0.75 3.70
N MET A 12 -0.53 -0.49 3.82
CA MET A 12 0.80 -0.76 4.35
C MET A 12 1.48 -1.88 3.56
N SER A 13 2.65 -1.58 3.00
CA SER A 13 3.50 -2.59 2.39
C SER A 13 4.43 -3.18 3.45
N GLY A 14 4.43 -4.49 3.57
CA GLY A 14 5.28 -5.18 4.53
C GLY A 14 6.74 -5.26 4.09
N THR A 15 7.61 -5.59 5.03
CA THR A 15 9.04 -5.78 4.76
C THR A 15 9.32 -7.01 3.91
N SER A 16 8.39 -7.94 3.85
CA SER A 16 8.49 -9.14 3.00
C SER A 16 8.35 -8.84 1.52
N MET A 17 7.83 -7.66 1.17
CA MET A 17 7.61 -7.24 -0.22
C MET A 17 6.64 -8.14 -1.00
N ASP A 18 5.75 -8.83 -0.28
CA ASP A 18 4.80 -9.78 -0.87
C ASP A 18 3.53 -9.10 -1.38
N GLY A 19 3.13 -8.01 -0.75
CA GLY A 19 1.88 -7.35 -1.07
C GLY A 19 1.55 -6.20 -0.13
N VAL A 20 0.30 -5.82 -0.12
CA VAL A 20 -0.19 -4.66 0.62
C VAL A 20 -1.32 -5.06 1.57
N ASP A 21 -1.15 -4.73 2.83
CA ASP A 21 -2.22 -4.81 3.82
C ASP A 21 -3.09 -3.57 3.73
N VAL A 22 -4.40 -3.76 3.67
CA VAL A 22 -5.37 -2.68 3.54
C VAL A 22 -6.34 -2.75 4.70
N SER A 23 -6.50 -1.65 5.40
CA SER A 23 -7.45 -1.53 6.49
C SER A 23 -8.49 -0.48 6.18
N LEU A 24 -9.76 -0.80 6.40
CA LEU A 24 -10.85 0.15 6.36
C LEU A 24 -11.19 0.48 7.80
N ILE A 25 -11.06 1.75 8.17
CA ILE A 25 -11.27 2.19 9.55
C ILE A 25 -12.28 3.32 9.61
N ARG A 26 -12.92 3.45 10.77
CA ARG A 26 -13.72 4.62 11.12
C ARG A 26 -13.11 5.28 12.33
N SER A 27 -13.00 6.59 12.27
CA SER A 27 -12.39 7.37 13.35
C SER A 27 -13.03 8.73 13.46
N ASP A 28 -13.07 9.25 14.68
CA ASP A 28 -13.48 10.65 14.92
C ASP A 28 -12.31 11.63 14.76
N GLY A 29 -11.13 11.11 14.41
CA GLY A 29 -9.93 11.94 14.23
C GLY A 29 -9.17 12.20 15.52
N SER A 30 -9.56 11.58 16.63
CA SER A 30 -8.86 11.75 17.91
C SER A 30 -8.31 10.44 18.46
N TYR A 31 -8.89 9.89 19.48
CA TYR A 31 -8.34 8.71 20.15
C TYR A 31 -8.97 7.39 19.73
N GLU A 32 -10.22 7.46 19.30
CA GLU A 32 -10.98 6.26 19.00
C GLU A 32 -11.02 5.97 17.52
N PHE A 33 -10.83 4.73 17.19
CA PHE A 33 -11.05 4.24 15.84
C PHE A 33 -11.62 2.83 15.90
N ILE A 34 -12.37 2.48 14.87
CA ILE A 34 -12.93 1.15 14.71
C ILE A 34 -12.36 0.57 13.43
N ASN A 35 -11.74 -0.60 13.55
CA ASN A 35 -11.30 -1.34 12.38
C ASN A 35 -12.51 -2.07 11.79
N VAL A 36 -12.95 -1.63 10.61
CA VAL A 36 -14.12 -2.22 9.95
C VAL A 36 -13.75 -3.55 9.30
N LEU A 37 -12.63 -3.57 8.57
CA LEU A 37 -12.12 -4.78 7.93
C LEU A 37 -10.67 -4.61 7.51
N ASP A 38 -10.02 -5.73 7.30
CA ASP A 38 -8.68 -5.80 6.74
C ASP A 38 -8.70 -6.71 5.51
N GLU A 39 -7.97 -6.34 4.48
CA GLU A 39 -7.76 -7.18 3.31
C GLU A 39 -6.28 -7.16 2.93
N TYR A 40 -5.84 -8.23 2.28
CA TYR A 40 -4.48 -8.37 1.80
C TYR A 40 -4.48 -8.56 0.29
N PHE A 41 -3.65 -7.77 -0.40
CA PHE A 41 -3.50 -7.83 -1.85
C PHE A 41 -2.08 -8.22 -2.19
N GLU A 42 -1.90 -9.43 -2.70
CA GLU A 42 -0.58 -9.89 -3.13
C GLU A 42 -0.14 -9.15 -4.39
N TYR A 43 1.16 -8.80 -4.43
CA TYR A 43 1.76 -8.38 -5.69
C TYR A 43 1.75 -9.57 -6.65
N ASN A 44 1.68 -9.28 -7.95
CA ASN A 44 1.87 -10.36 -8.91
C ASN A 44 3.30 -10.91 -8.80
N GLU A 45 3.49 -12.14 -9.25
CA GLU A 45 4.77 -12.83 -9.10
C GLU A 45 5.93 -12.06 -9.72
N SER A 46 5.70 -11.45 -10.89
CA SER A 46 6.71 -10.67 -11.59
C SER A 46 7.18 -9.46 -10.78
N LEU A 47 6.23 -8.70 -10.23
CA LEU A 47 6.56 -7.52 -9.42
C LEU A 47 7.27 -7.93 -8.13
N HIS A 48 6.78 -8.96 -7.46
CA HIS A 48 7.39 -9.47 -6.24
C HIS A 48 8.85 -9.88 -6.49
N GLN A 49 9.08 -10.62 -7.56
CA GLN A 49 10.44 -11.07 -7.90
C GLN A 49 11.35 -9.90 -8.23
N GLN A 50 10.87 -8.92 -8.97
CA GLN A 50 11.65 -7.72 -9.29
C GLN A 50 12.04 -6.93 -8.05
N LEU A 51 11.11 -6.80 -7.09
CA LEU A 51 11.39 -6.10 -5.84
C LEU A 51 12.47 -6.81 -5.02
N ILE A 52 12.42 -8.13 -4.94
CA ILE A 52 13.42 -8.91 -4.22
C ILE A 52 14.79 -8.81 -4.90
N GLU A 53 14.84 -8.95 -6.21
CA GLU A 53 16.07 -8.81 -6.98
C GLU A 53 16.68 -7.43 -6.80
N PHE A 54 15.87 -6.39 -6.88
CA PHE A 54 16.32 -5.01 -6.70
C PHE A 54 16.87 -4.80 -5.29
N ARG A 55 16.16 -5.29 -4.26
CA ARG A 55 16.63 -5.20 -2.86
C ARG A 55 18.02 -5.82 -2.71
N ASN A 56 18.25 -6.96 -3.36
CA ASN A 56 19.53 -7.68 -3.28
C ASN A 56 20.65 -6.97 -4.03
N LEU A 57 20.33 -6.14 -5.03
CA LEU A 57 21.31 -5.35 -5.77
C LEU A 57 21.77 -4.12 -5.00
N ILE A 58 20.90 -3.56 -4.15
CA ILE A 58 21.19 -2.30 -3.46
C ILE A 58 21.93 -2.59 -2.16
N LEU A 59 23.21 -2.26 -2.13
CA LEU A 59 24.08 -2.45 -0.95
C LEU A 59 24.52 -1.12 -0.35
N SER A 60 24.36 -0.01 -1.09
CA SER A 60 24.77 1.32 -0.62
C SER A 60 23.95 2.40 -1.31
N ILE A 61 24.09 3.65 -0.83
CA ILE A 61 23.45 4.83 -1.43
C ILE A 61 23.89 5.02 -2.88
N ASN A 62 25.16 4.70 -3.19
CA ASN A 62 25.68 4.82 -4.55
C ASN A 62 24.94 3.87 -5.50
N ASP A 63 24.55 2.70 -5.03
CA ASP A 63 23.80 1.75 -5.83
C ASP A 63 22.43 2.29 -6.20
N LEU A 64 21.77 3.04 -5.28
CA LEU A 64 20.50 3.70 -5.58
C LEU A 64 20.62 4.67 -6.74
N LYS A 65 21.74 5.39 -6.83
CA LYS A 65 22.00 6.30 -7.95
C LYS A 65 22.27 5.55 -9.24
N LEU A 66 23.04 4.47 -9.15
CA LEU A 66 23.39 3.66 -10.31
C LEU A 66 22.17 3.01 -10.94
N TYR A 67 21.24 2.54 -10.11
CA TYR A 67 20.03 1.84 -10.55
C TYR A 67 18.78 2.73 -10.50
N SER A 68 18.94 4.05 -10.60
CA SER A 68 17.83 5.00 -10.45
C SER A 68 16.70 4.78 -11.46
N ALA A 69 17.02 4.39 -12.68
CA ALA A 69 16.00 4.12 -13.70
C ALA A 69 15.11 2.94 -13.31
N LYS A 70 15.72 1.88 -12.77
CA LYS A 70 14.96 0.70 -12.28
C LYS A 70 14.15 1.05 -11.06
N LEU A 71 14.69 1.84 -10.14
CA LEU A 71 13.98 2.33 -8.97
C LEU A 71 12.72 3.09 -9.37
N ASN A 72 12.83 4.01 -10.31
CA ASN A 72 11.70 4.80 -10.79
C ASN A 72 10.63 3.91 -11.42
N GLU A 73 11.03 2.90 -12.18
CA GLU A 73 10.10 1.95 -12.78
C GLU A 73 9.34 1.17 -11.71
N LEU A 74 10.04 0.67 -10.69
CA LEU A 74 9.41 -0.08 -9.60
C LEU A 74 8.49 0.79 -8.76
N GLU A 75 8.89 2.02 -8.46
CA GLU A 75 8.04 2.99 -7.75
C GLU A 75 6.74 3.24 -8.51
N ARG A 76 6.84 3.37 -9.82
CA ARG A 76 5.66 3.57 -10.67
C ARG A 76 4.73 2.36 -10.62
N GLU A 77 5.27 1.15 -10.71
CA GLU A 77 4.47 -0.07 -10.66
C GLU A 77 3.77 -0.23 -9.30
N ILE A 78 4.48 0.07 -8.20
CA ILE A 78 3.92 0.04 -6.86
C ILE A 78 2.80 1.07 -6.73
N THR A 79 3.01 2.28 -7.23
CA THR A 79 2.02 3.35 -7.20
C THR A 79 0.76 2.95 -7.96
N ILE A 80 0.91 2.37 -9.14
CA ILE A 80 -0.22 1.88 -9.94
C ILE A 80 -0.96 0.78 -9.18
N PHE A 81 -0.24 -0.12 -8.54
CA PHE A 81 -0.84 -1.18 -7.74
C PHE A 81 -1.66 -0.63 -6.59
N HIS A 82 -1.12 0.35 -5.85
CA HIS A 82 -1.84 1.02 -4.77
C HIS A 82 -3.10 1.73 -5.27
N SER A 83 -3.01 2.40 -6.42
CA SER A 83 -4.15 3.07 -7.03
C SER A 83 -5.28 2.09 -7.37
N LYS A 84 -4.92 0.93 -7.89
CA LYS A 84 -5.90 -0.12 -8.21
C LYS A 84 -6.58 -0.64 -6.95
N ILE A 85 -5.81 -0.82 -5.87
CA ILE A 85 -6.36 -1.24 -4.57
C ILE A 85 -7.37 -0.22 -4.06
N VAL A 86 -7.01 1.06 -4.05
CA VAL A 86 -7.88 2.12 -3.57
C VAL A 86 -9.18 2.17 -4.39
N ASN A 87 -9.08 2.06 -5.70
CA ASN A 87 -10.25 2.03 -6.58
C ASN A 87 -11.14 0.82 -6.29
N GLU A 88 -10.55 -0.35 -6.14
CA GLU A 88 -11.29 -1.57 -5.85
C GLU A 88 -12.01 -1.50 -4.51
N MET A 89 -11.30 -1.02 -3.47
CA MET A 89 -11.88 -0.84 -2.14
C MET A 89 -12.99 0.19 -2.16
N SER A 90 -12.80 1.29 -2.88
CA SER A 90 -13.82 2.35 -2.99
C SER A 90 -15.09 1.86 -3.67
N LEU A 91 -14.96 1.01 -4.69
CA LEU A 91 -16.12 0.44 -5.38
C LEU A 91 -16.80 -0.64 -4.53
N LYS A 92 -16.01 -1.49 -3.89
CA LYS A 92 -16.52 -2.60 -3.10
C LYS A 92 -17.24 -2.13 -1.81
N TYR A 93 -16.74 -1.07 -1.21
CA TYR A 93 -17.24 -0.56 0.06
C TYR A 93 -17.76 0.88 -0.06
N GLN A 94 -18.34 1.23 -1.19
CA GLN A 94 -18.81 2.60 -1.43
C GLN A 94 -19.85 3.07 -0.42
N ASP A 95 -20.63 2.16 0.14
CA ASP A 95 -21.62 2.49 1.16
C ASP A 95 -21.00 2.79 2.52
N GLU A 96 -19.75 2.37 2.72
CA GLU A 96 -19.01 2.57 3.98
C GLU A 96 -18.13 3.82 3.95
N ILE A 97 -17.76 4.28 2.77
CA ILE A 97 -16.80 5.38 2.61
C ILE A 97 -17.52 6.71 2.42
#